data_010df17bb183f940f8b1d94203332172
#
_entry.id   010df17bb183f940f8b1d94203332172
#
_cell.length_a   1.000
_cell.length_b   1.000
_cell.length_c   1.000
_cell.angle_alpha   90.00
_cell.angle_beta   90.00
_cell.angle_gamma   90.00
#
_symmetry.space_group_name_H-M   'P 1'
#
loop_
_entity.id
_entity.type
_entity.pdbx_description
1 polymer ?
#
loop_
_entity_poly.entity_id
_entity_poly.type
_entity_poly.pdbx_seq_one_letter_code
_entity_poly.pdbx_strand_id
1 'polypeptide(L)'
;MDTTPEDLSALYWDGHCQTVITSYGAGHHDDPGGNAVLVDTRSLRNPPEDPQVRERLLHKTGLDAEVRQYVMATPGAGELVKQSAEKVRILLQQDNLRQWAGAKQYRVDVHVVCGGGRHRSVAVAEEIAAYLRAAGVGVEIEHRHVDRPLLPH
;
A
#
# COMPACT_ATOMS: atom_id res chain seq x y z
N MET A 1 8.96 16.07 -30.62
CA MET A 1 7.96 16.21 -29.54
C MET A 1 8.69 16.59 -28.26
N ASP A 2 8.37 17.76 -27.74
CA ASP A 2 8.97 18.20 -26.49
C ASP A 2 8.36 17.43 -25.34
N THR A 3 9.18 16.72 -24.59
CA THR A 3 8.73 16.00 -23.43
C THR A 3 9.24 16.68 -22.18
N THR A 4 8.31 17.08 -21.31
CA THR A 4 8.62 17.53 -19.96
C THR A 4 8.82 16.32 -19.07
N PRO A 5 9.34 16.46 -17.84
CA PRO A 5 9.41 15.33 -16.92
C PRO A 5 8.06 14.66 -16.66
N GLU A 6 6.98 15.41 -16.70
CA GLU A 6 5.62 14.86 -16.57
C GLU A 6 5.24 14.03 -17.78
N ASP A 7 5.55 14.53 -18.97
CA ASP A 7 5.29 13.80 -20.21
C ASP A 7 6.08 12.52 -20.28
N LEU A 8 7.30 12.52 -19.77
CA LEU A 8 8.13 11.33 -19.68
C LEU A 8 7.51 10.28 -18.78
N SER A 9 6.97 10.69 -17.64
CA SER A 9 6.26 9.80 -16.74
C SER A 9 5.09 9.13 -17.46
N ALA A 10 4.31 9.90 -18.22
CA ALA A 10 3.20 9.40 -19.00
C ALA A 10 3.64 8.45 -20.11
N LEU A 11 4.80 8.71 -20.74
CA LEU A 11 5.36 7.83 -21.77
C LEU A 11 5.80 6.48 -21.19
N TYR A 12 6.40 6.49 -20.03
CA TYR A 12 6.83 5.25 -19.39
C TYR A 12 5.67 4.49 -18.79
N TRP A 13 4.63 5.18 -18.40
CA TRP A 13 3.43 4.53 -17.92
C TRP A 13 2.37 4.46 -19.02
N ASP A 14 2.51 3.58 -19.89
CA ASP A 14 1.77 3.24 -21.11
C ASP A 14 0.71 2.19 -20.77
N GLY A 15 0.07 2.33 -19.62
CA GLY A 15 -0.88 1.37 -19.11
C GLY A 15 -0.25 0.27 -18.28
N HIS A 16 1.08 0.23 -18.15
CA HIS A 16 1.72 -0.77 -17.30
C HIS A 16 1.83 -0.29 -15.87
N CYS A 17 2.02 -1.22 -14.97
CA CYS A 17 2.11 -0.99 -13.55
C CYS A 17 3.50 -0.46 -13.16
N GLN A 18 3.55 0.64 -12.42
CA GLN A 18 4.78 1.20 -11.87
C GLN A 18 5.02 0.76 -10.42
N THR A 19 3.98 0.40 -9.72
CA THR A 19 4.04 0.03 -8.30
C THR A 19 3.03 -1.08 -8.04
N VAL A 20 3.48 -2.12 -7.37
CA VAL A 20 2.59 -3.16 -6.83
C VAL A 20 2.60 -3.03 -5.31
N ILE A 21 1.43 -2.86 -4.73
CA ILE A 21 1.24 -2.80 -3.29
C ILE A 21 0.62 -4.11 -2.84
N THR A 22 1.31 -4.84 -1.97
CA THR A 22 0.83 -6.10 -1.43
C THR A 22 0.57 -5.94 0.06
N SER A 23 -0.68 -6.10 0.48
CA SER A 23 -1.00 -6.18 1.90
C SER A 23 -0.96 -7.64 2.35
N TYR A 24 -0.51 -7.87 3.58
CA TYR A 24 -0.43 -9.24 4.10
C TYR A 24 -0.47 -9.24 5.64
N GLY A 25 -0.70 -10.42 6.19
CA GLY A 25 -0.69 -10.64 7.62
C GLY A 25 0.50 -11.50 8.02
N ALA A 26 1.36 -10.98 8.89
CA ALA A 26 2.56 -11.69 9.34
C ALA A 26 2.20 -13.02 10.03
N GLY A 27 1.04 -13.09 10.69
CA GLY A 27 0.59 -14.29 11.37
C GLY A 27 0.23 -15.46 10.46
N HIS A 28 0.11 -15.25 9.14
CA HIS A 28 -0.14 -16.34 8.19
C HIS A 28 1.14 -17.01 7.68
N HIS A 29 2.30 -16.47 8.02
CA HIS A 29 3.60 -17.01 7.60
C HIS A 29 3.73 -17.22 6.08
N ASP A 30 3.19 -16.29 5.33
CA ASP A 30 3.17 -16.29 3.86
C ASP A 30 3.53 -14.90 3.36
N ASP A 31 4.70 -14.43 3.76
CA ASP A 31 5.17 -13.08 3.45
C ASP A 31 5.56 -12.99 1.98
N PRO A 32 5.26 -11.86 1.32
CA PRO A 32 5.75 -11.64 -0.03
C PRO A 32 7.27 -11.51 0.00
N GLY A 33 7.92 -12.08 -1.01
CA GLY A 33 9.37 -12.04 -1.13
C GLY A 33 9.87 -10.82 -1.89
N GLY A 34 11.20 -10.71 -1.99
CA GLY A 34 11.86 -9.69 -2.78
C GLY A 34 12.11 -8.40 -2.02
N ASN A 35 12.70 -7.43 -2.71
CA ASN A 35 12.99 -6.11 -2.16
C ASN A 35 11.79 -5.20 -2.35
N ALA A 36 11.35 -4.58 -1.27
CA ALA A 36 10.19 -3.70 -1.29
C ALA A 36 10.30 -2.62 -0.23
N VAL A 37 9.52 -1.56 -0.40
CA VAL A 37 9.28 -0.61 0.66
C VAL A 37 8.37 -1.29 1.68
N LEU A 38 8.85 -1.47 2.89
CA LEU A 38 8.06 -2.13 3.95
C LEU A 38 7.30 -1.08 4.75
N VAL A 39 6.00 -1.28 4.90
CA VAL A 39 5.12 -0.41 5.68
C VAL A 39 4.48 -1.25 6.78
N ASP A 40 4.88 -1.00 8.02
CA ASP A 40 4.38 -1.73 9.18
C ASP A 40 3.22 -0.97 9.81
N THR A 41 2.05 -1.59 9.81
CA THR A 41 0.83 -0.99 10.34
C THR A 41 0.41 -1.55 11.69
N ARG A 42 1.24 -2.39 12.31
CA ARG A 42 0.87 -3.08 13.56
C ARG A 42 0.67 -2.16 14.75
N SER A 43 1.19 -0.93 14.68
CA SER A 43 0.97 0.08 15.74
C SER A 43 -0.36 0.82 15.60
N LEU A 44 -1.07 0.68 14.49
CA LEU A 44 -2.34 1.35 14.28
C LEU A 44 -3.48 0.64 15.02
N ARG A 45 -4.61 1.35 15.18
CA ARG A 45 -5.79 0.78 15.81
C ARG A 45 -6.29 -0.45 15.06
N ASN A 46 -6.56 -1.50 15.80
CA ASN A 46 -6.98 -2.78 15.26
C ASN A 46 -8.41 -3.10 15.71
N PRO A 47 -9.40 -3.16 14.78
CA PRO A 47 -10.79 -3.39 15.18
C PRO A 47 -11.03 -4.61 16.09
N PRO A 48 -10.39 -5.79 15.85
CA PRO A 48 -10.60 -6.94 16.72
C PRO A 48 -10.16 -6.72 18.17
N GLU A 49 -9.26 -5.76 18.42
CA GLU A 49 -8.73 -5.49 19.76
C GLU A 49 -9.49 -4.40 20.51
N ASP A 50 -10.42 -3.71 19.83
CA ASP A 50 -11.15 -2.60 20.41
C ASP A 50 -12.59 -3.04 20.77
N PRO A 51 -12.92 -3.17 22.08
CA PRO A 51 -14.25 -3.63 22.47
C PRO A 51 -15.40 -2.77 21.95
N GLN A 52 -15.15 -1.47 21.70
CA GLN A 52 -16.21 -0.56 21.27
C GLN A 52 -16.65 -0.81 19.82
N VAL A 53 -15.75 -1.28 18.97
CA VAL A 53 -16.04 -1.48 17.56
C VAL A 53 -15.91 -2.93 17.10
N ARG A 54 -15.36 -3.80 17.96
CA ARG A 54 -15.06 -5.18 17.60
C ARG A 54 -16.24 -5.91 16.98
N GLU A 55 -17.39 -5.86 17.67
CA GLU A 55 -18.58 -6.58 17.23
C GLU A 55 -19.04 -6.11 15.84
N ARG A 56 -18.95 -4.83 15.58
CA ARG A 56 -19.38 -4.24 14.30
C ARG A 56 -18.36 -4.47 13.18
N LEU A 57 -17.07 -4.41 13.46
CA LEU A 57 -16.04 -4.36 12.45
C LEU A 57 -15.23 -5.65 12.29
N LEU A 58 -15.33 -6.59 13.24
CA LEU A 58 -14.49 -7.79 13.28
C LEU A 58 -14.49 -8.58 11.95
N HIS A 59 -15.65 -8.78 11.37
CA HIS A 59 -15.81 -9.57 10.16
C HIS A 59 -15.73 -8.75 8.86
N LYS A 60 -15.60 -7.44 8.97
CA LYS A 60 -15.34 -6.58 7.83
C LYS A 60 -13.84 -6.53 7.56
N THR A 61 -13.45 -5.94 6.45
CA THR A 61 -12.04 -5.80 6.08
C THR A 61 -11.68 -4.34 5.84
N GLY A 62 -10.40 -4.07 5.62
CA GLY A 62 -9.95 -2.73 5.26
C GLY A 62 -10.46 -2.21 3.92
N LEU A 63 -11.13 -3.05 3.13
CA LEU A 63 -11.85 -2.60 1.92
C LEU A 63 -13.15 -1.88 2.27
N ASP A 64 -13.68 -2.10 3.46
CA ASP A 64 -14.88 -1.43 3.94
C ASP A 64 -14.54 -0.02 4.40
N ALA A 65 -15.34 0.97 3.98
CA ALA A 65 -15.08 2.36 4.32
C ALA A 65 -15.06 2.63 5.82
N GLU A 66 -15.91 1.95 6.56
CA GLU A 66 -15.97 2.11 8.02
C GLU A 66 -14.69 1.62 8.71
N VAL A 67 -14.14 0.50 8.25
CA VAL A 67 -12.86 -0.02 8.76
C VAL A 67 -11.73 0.94 8.39
N ARG A 68 -11.68 1.41 7.14
CA ARG A 68 -10.66 2.37 6.71
C ARG A 68 -10.69 3.64 7.55
N GLN A 69 -11.87 4.21 7.77
CA GLN A 69 -12.01 5.40 8.60
C GLN A 69 -11.52 5.16 10.02
N TYR A 70 -11.86 4.00 10.59
CA TYR A 70 -11.42 3.65 11.92
C TYR A 70 -9.89 3.54 12.02
N VAL A 71 -9.27 2.81 11.11
CA VAL A 71 -7.82 2.64 11.09
C VAL A 71 -7.12 3.97 10.85
N MET A 72 -7.61 4.75 9.90
CA MET A 72 -6.98 6.03 9.54
C MET A 72 -7.22 7.13 10.58
N ALA A 73 -8.15 6.94 11.51
CA ALA A 73 -8.31 7.84 12.65
C ALA A 73 -7.19 7.69 13.70
N THR A 74 -6.36 6.67 13.60
CA THR A 74 -5.20 6.51 14.47
C THR A 74 -4.25 7.69 14.30
N PRO A 75 -3.82 8.37 15.39
CA PRO A 75 -2.83 9.43 15.26
C PRO A 75 -1.57 8.91 14.56
N GLY A 76 -1.11 9.65 13.54
CA GLY A 76 0.05 9.28 12.74
C GLY A 76 -0.25 8.40 11.53
N ALA A 77 -1.45 7.87 11.37
CA ALA A 77 -1.79 7.02 10.23
C ALA A 77 -1.67 7.77 8.90
N GLY A 78 -2.19 8.99 8.84
CA GLY A 78 -2.07 9.82 7.64
C GLY A 78 -0.63 10.14 7.26
N GLU A 79 0.21 10.41 8.25
CA GLU A 79 1.64 10.64 8.03
C GLU A 79 2.34 9.38 7.51
N LEU A 80 2.00 8.22 8.04
CA LEU A 80 2.55 6.95 7.57
C LEU A 80 2.23 6.74 6.08
N VAL A 81 0.99 6.98 5.68
CA VAL A 81 0.57 6.87 4.27
C VAL A 81 1.37 7.83 3.40
N LYS A 82 1.43 9.10 3.80
CA LYS A 82 2.11 10.13 3.03
C LYS A 82 3.61 9.83 2.89
N GLN A 83 4.28 9.51 3.98
CA GLN A 83 5.71 9.20 3.97
C GLN A 83 6.01 7.98 3.10
N SER A 84 5.18 6.95 3.20
CA SER A 84 5.35 5.73 2.40
C SER A 84 5.16 6.01 0.91
N ALA A 85 4.12 6.73 0.55
CA ALA A 85 3.84 7.08 -0.85
C ALA A 85 4.92 7.99 -1.42
N GLU A 86 5.39 8.98 -0.66
CA GLU A 86 6.46 9.87 -1.13
C GLU A 86 7.77 9.13 -1.33
N LYS A 87 8.07 8.14 -0.49
CA LYS A 87 9.24 7.28 -0.69
C LYS A 87 9.16 6.53 -2.01
N VAL A 88 7.99 6.00 -2.35
CA VAL A 88 7.77 5.34 -3.63
C VAL A 88 8.00 6.32 -4.79
N ARG A 89 7.46 7.53 -4.69
CA ARG A 89 7.62 8.53 -5.75
C ARG A 89 9.08 8.89 -5.97
N ILE A 90 9.85 9.06 -4.90
CA ILE A 90 11.29 9.35 -4.99
C ILE A 90 12.02 8.21 -5.71
N LEU A 91 11.71 6.96 -5.35
CA LEU A 91 12.33 5.80 -5.98
C LEU A 91 11.98 5.70 -7.46
N LEU A 92 10.73 5.97 -7.83
CA LEU A 92 10.30 5.97 -9.23
C LEU A 92 10.98 7.04 -10.05
N GLN A 93 11.23 8.22 -9.47
CA GLN A 93 11.98 9.27 -10.16
C GLN A 93 13.41 8.85 -10.46
N GLN A 94 14.06 8.16 -9.52
CA GLN A 94 15.41 7.64 -9.74
C GLN A 94 15.44 6.62 -10.88
N ASP A 95 14.41 5.79 -10.96
CA ASP A 95 14.29 4.80 -12.03
C ASP A 95 14.04 5.42 -13.38
N ASN A 96 13.23 6.47 -13.44
CA ASN A 96 13.02 7.18 -14.69
C ASN A 96 14.35 7.72 -15.24
N LEU A 97 15.23 8.20 -14.38
CA LEU A 97 16.56 8.63 -14.77
C LEU A 97 17.40 7.47 -15.32
N ARG A 98 17.31 6.29 -14.70
CA ARG A 98 18.01 5.09 -15.20
C ARG A 98 17.49 4.67 -16.57
N GLN A 99 16.19 4.72 -16.78
CA GLN A 99 15.60 4.40 -18.06
C GLN A 99 16.06 5.35 -19.16
N TRP A 100 16.18 6.63 -18.84
CA TRP A 100 16.73 7.62 -19.74
C TRP A 100 18.15 7.28 -20.16
N ALA A 101 18.95 6.73 -19.26
CA ALA A 101 20.32 6.30 -19.52
C ALA A 101 20.39 4.93 -20.19
N GLY A 102 19.26 4.35 -20.60
CA GLY A 102 19.22 3.07 -21.28
C GLY A 102 19.07 1.86 -20.36
N ALA A 103 18.79 2.09 -19.08
CA ALA A 103 18.53 1.00 -18.16
C ALA A 103 17.14 0.40 -18.40
N LYS A 104 16.95 -0.83 -17.90
CA LYS A 104 15.64 -1.49 -18.02
C LYS A 104 14.61 -0.76 -17.16
N GLN A 105 13.39 -0.72 -17.68
CA GLN A 105 12.23 -0.29 -16.92
C GLN A 105 12.03 -1.19 -15.72
N TYR A 106 11.70 -0.62 -14.59
CA TYR A 106 11.47 -1.41 -13.40
C TYR A 106 10.34 -0.83 -12.52
N ARG A 107 10.01 -1.56 -11.53
CA ARG A 107 8.85 -1.33 -10.69
C ARG A 107 9.28 -1.21 -9.23
N VAL A 108 8.60 -0.36 -8.47
CA VAL A 108 8.76 -0.29 -7.02
C VAL A 108 7.65 -1.12 -6.36
N ASP A 109 8.03 -2.07 -5.54
CA ASP A 109 7.08 -2.87 -4.77
C ASP A 109 6.94 -2.31 -3.36
N VAL A 110 5.73 -2.40 -2.81
CA VAL A 110 5.41 -1.96 -1.44
C VAL A 110 4.74 -3.12 -0.72
N HIS A 111 5.26 -3.48 0.44
CA HIS A 111 4.66 -4.52 1.28
C HIS A 111 4.11 -3.88 2.54
N VAL A 112 2.80 -4.03 2.76
CA VAL A 112 2.09 -3.43 3.89
C VAL A 112 1.66 -4.55 4.82
N VAL A 113 2.20 -4.56 6.03
CA VAL A 113 2.03 -5.67 6.98
C VAL A 113 1.21 -5.27 8.19
N CYS A 114 0.34 -6.18 8.63
CA CYS A 114 -0.25 -6.18 9.97
C CYS A 114 -0.27 -7.63 10.49
N GLY A 115 -0.92 -7.90 11.62
CA GLY A 115 -0.95 -9.24 12.19
C GLY A 115 -1.76 -10.23 11.35
N GLY A 116 -3.00 -9.88 11.04
CA GLY A 116 -3.94 -10.78 10.37
C GLY A 116 -4.12 -10.56 8.88
N GLY A 117 -3.74 -9.40 8.36
CA GLY A 117 -3.84 -9.10 6.93
C GLY A 117 -5.26 -8.76 6.45
N ARG A 118 -6.19 -8.42 7.34
CA ARG A 118 -7.59 -8.14 6.99
C ARG A 118 -8.00 -6.69 7.16
N HIS A 119 -7.46 -6.00 8.15
CA HIS A 119 -7.93 -4.66 8.55
C HIS A 119 -6.91 -3.57 8.28
N ARG A 120 -5.87 -3.48 9.12
CA ARG A 120 -4.90 -2.38 9.07
C ARG A 120 -4.10 -2.32 7.79
N SER A 121 -3.51 -3.43 7.38
CA SER A 121 -2.67 -3.48 6.17
C SER A 121 -3.49 -3.21 4.91
N VAL A 122 -4.71 -3.75 4.84
CA VAL A 122 -5.60 -3.53 3.70
C VAL A 122 -6.01 -2.06 3.62
N ALA A 123 -6.42 -1.46 4.75
CA ALA A 123 -6.82 -0.06 4.80
C ALA A 123 -5.68 0.87 4.36
N VAL A 124 -4.48 0.67 4.91
CA VAL A 124 -3.31 1.50 4.59
C VAL A 124 -2.88 1.31 3.14
N ALA A 125 -2.89 0.06 2.64
CA ALA A 125 -2.55 -0.21 1.24
C ALA A 125 -3.48 0.55 0.28
N GLU A 126 -4.80 0.56 0.56
CA GLU A 126 -5.76 1.30 -0.24
C GLU A 126 -5.50 2.81 -0.20
N GLU A 127 -5.16 3.34 0.97
CA GLU A 127 -4.85 4.76 1.13
C GLU A 127 -3.56 5.16 0.39
N ILE A 128 -2.52 4.33 0.46
CA ILE A 128 -1.28 4.57 -0.29
C ILE A 128 -1.56 4.55 -1.79
N ALA A 129 -2.35 3.57 -2.24
CA ALA A 129 -2.72 3.46 -3.65
C ALA A 129 -3.48 4.69 -4.13
N ALA A 130 -4.44 5.18 -3.35
CA ALA A 130 -5.20 6.38 -3.69
C ALA A 130 -4.29 7.61 -3.80
N TYR A 131 -3.35 7.75 -2.87
CA TYR A 131 -2.38 8.84 -2.90
C TYR A 131 -1.52 8.79 -4.18
N LEU A 132 -0.99 7.62 -4.49
CA LEU A 132 -0.13 7.45 -5.66
C LEU A 132 -0.89 7.63 -6.97
N ARG A 133 -2.10 7.10 -7.06
CA ARG A 133 -2.96 7.28 -8.25
C ARG A 133 -3.30 8.74 -8.47
N ALA A 134 -3.57 9.49 -7.41
CA ALA A 134 -3.82 10.92 -7.49
C ALA A 134 -2.58 11.68 -7.99
N ALA A 135 -1.39 11.13 -7.78
CA ALA A 135 -0.14 11.69 -8.28
C ALA A 135 0.24 11.19 -9.67
N GLY A 136 -0.64 10.43 -10.33
CA GLY A 136 -0.42 9.92 -11.69
C GLY A 136 0.42 8.65 -11.77
N VAL A 137 0.61 7.95 -10.67
CA VAL A 137 1.38 6.70 -10.64
C VAL A 137 0.46 5.52 -10.94
N GLY A 138 0.92 4.61 -11.81
CA GLY A 138 0.21 3.37 -12.08
C GLY A 138 0.40 2.37 -10.96
N VAL A 139 -0.70 1.96 -10.32
CA VAL A 139 -0.67 1.13 -9.12
C VAL A 139 -1.58 -0.08 -9.29
N GLU A 140 -1.04 -1.25 -8.98
CA GLU A 140 -1.82 -2.47 -8.77
C GLU A 140 -1.75 -2.86 -7.30
N ILE A 141 -2.83 -3.43 -6.78
CA ILE A 141 -2.93 -3.84 -5.38
C ILE A 141 -3.25 -5.32 -5.31
N GLU A 142 -2.54 -6.02 -4.43
CA GLU A 142 -2.85 -7.40 -4.05
C GLU A 142 -3.07 -7.42 -2.54
N HIS A 143 -4.22 -7.95 -2.10
CA HIS A 143 -4.49 -8.20 -0.69
C HIS A 143 -4.38 -9.70 -0.44
N ARG A 144 -3.20 -10.11 0.02
CA ARG A 144 -2.85 -11.54 0.07
C ARG A 144 -3.70 -12.35 1.04
N HIS A 145 -4.09 -11.74 2.16
CA HIS A 145 -4.79 -12.46 3.24
C HIS A 145 -6.16 -11.86 3.59
N VAL A 146 -6.71 -10.99 2.76
CA VAL A 146 -7.97 -10.29 3.05
C VAL A 146 -9.14 -11.25 3.24
N ASP A 147 -9.15 -12.36 2.55
CA ASP A 147 -10.21 -13.38 2.61
C ASP A 147 -9.86 -14.56 3.52
N ARG A 148 -8.73 -14.48 4.22
CA ARG A 148 -8.34 -15.57 5.14
C ARG A 148 -9.14 -15.49 6.42
N PRO A 149 -9.32 -16.62 7.12
CA PRO A 149 -9.98 -16.63 8.42
C PRO A 149 -9.28 -15.72 9.42
N LEU A 150 -10.07 -15.20 10.38
CA LEU A 150 -9.51 -14.42 11.48
C LEU A 150 -8.53 -15.26 12.28
N LEU A 151 -7.38 -14.66 12.62
CA LEU A 151 -6.41 -15.31 13.48
C LEU A 151 -6.81 -15.14 14.96
N PRO A 152 -6.41 -16.07 15.84
CA PRO A 152 -6.62 -15.89 17.27
C PRO A 152 -5.94 -14.64 17.79
N HIS A 153 -6.60 -13.98 18.75
CA HIS A 153 -6.10 -12.77 19.39
C HIS A 153 -5.99 -12.97 20.89
#